data_420e7f8d55a30ff0f435e49de48ea15b
#
_entry.id   420e7f8d55a30ff0f435e49de48ea15b
#
_cell.length_a   1.000
_cell.length_b   1.000
_cell.length_c   1.000
_cell.angle_alpha   90.00
_cell.angle_beta   90.00
_cell.angle_gamma   90.00
#
_symmetry.space_group_name_H-M   'P 1'
#
loop_
_entity.id
_entity.type
_entity.pdbx_description
1 polymer ?
#
loop_
_entity_poly.entity_id
_entity_poly.type
_entity_poly.pdbx_seq_one_letter_code
_entity_poly.pdbx_strand_id
1 'polypeptide(L)'
;KVPLTEVQEDLIESMASELDRVLNSVLKDRERKILCYCYGIGCHEKGLEEIGSEFNLTRERVRQIREKSIIKLRDSGKIKILMKYLG
;
A
#
# COMPACT_ATOMS: atom_id res chain seq x y z
N LYS A 1 -6.92 23.91 8.51
CA LYS A 1 -6.06 22.99 7.77
C LYS A 1 -5.15 23.77 6.83
N VAL A 2 -3.86 23.62 7.00
CA VAL A 2 -2.87 24.31 6.17
C VAL A 2 -2.73 23.60 4.83
N PRO A 3 -2.88 24.30 3.70
CA PRO A 3 -2.69 23.66 2.40
C PRO A 3 -1.21 23.30 2.18
N LEU A 4 -1.01 22.21 1.46
CA LEU A 4 0.34 21.79 1.10
C LEU A 4 0.94 22.79 0.09
N THR A 5 2.24 23.03 0.18
CA THR A 5 2.96 23.81 -0.83
C THR A 5 3.16 22.95 -2.08
N GLU A 6 3.42 23.58 -3.22
CA GLU A 6 3.73 22.87 -4.45
C GLU A 6 4.88 21.87 -4.27
N VAL A 7 5.91 22.29 -3.54
CA VAL A 7 7.07 21.43 -3.28
C VAL A 7 6.69 20.21 -2.48
N GLN A 8 5.81 20.36 -1.49
CA GLN A 8 5.34 19.25 -0.68
C GLN A 8 4.46 18.30 -1.50
N GLU A 9 3.61 18.84 -2.36
CA GLU A 9 2.75 18.04 -3.23
C GLU A 9 3.59 17.23 -4.22
N ASP A 10 4.58 17.85 -4.84
CA ASP A 10 5.49 17.17 -5.77
C ASP A 10 6.27 16.05 -5.06
N LEU A 11 6.72 16.31 -3.83
CA LEU A 11 7.43 15.31 -3.05
C LEU A 11 6.54 14.11 -2.72
N ILE A 12 5.30 14.35 -2.35
CA ILE A 12 4.34 13.28 -2.03
C ILE A 12 4.06 12.46 -3.28
N GLU A 13 3.83 13.09 -4.43
CA GLU A 13 3.62 12.39 -5.70
C GLU A 13 4.83 11.55 -6.09
N SER A 14 6.03 12.09 -5.91
CA SER A 14 7.27 11.38 -6.19
C SER A 14 7.42 10.15 -5.32
N MET A 15 7.11 10.25 -4.03
CA MET A 15 7.16 9.13 -3.09
C MET A 15 6.13 8.08 -3.44
N ALA A 16 4.91 8.50 -3.81
CA ALA A 16 3.84 7.58 -4.20
C ALA A 16 4.21 6.83 -5.48
N SER A 17 4.80 7.50 -6.45
CA SER A 17 5.24 6.88 -7.70
C SER A 17 6.36 5.87 -7.47
N GLU A 18 7.32 6.21 -6.62
CA GLU A 18 8.41 5.30 -6.26
C GLU A 18 7.88 4.07 -5.55
N LEU A 19 6.98 4.27 -4.59
CA LEU A 19 6.37 3.18 -3.83
C LEU A 19 5.58 2.26 -4.76
N ASP A 20 4.77 2.82 -5.66
CA ASP A 20 3.98 2.04 -6.61
C ASP A 20 4.88 1.18 -7.49
N ARG A 21 5.99 1.73 -7.97
CA ARG A 21 6.96 1.00 -8.78
C ARG A 21 7.57 -0.16 -8.00
N VAL A 22 7.93 0.08 -6.75
CA VAL A 22 8.49 -0.95 -5.88
C VAL A 22 7.47 -2.05 -5.62
N LEU A 23 6.24 -1.68 -5.30
CA LEU A 23 5.17 -2.65 -5.05
C LEU A 23 4.92 -3.51 -6.29
N ASN A 24 4.90 -2.90 -7.47
CA ASN A 24 4.73 -3.63 -8.73
C ASN A 24 5.86 -4.63 -9.00
N SER A 25 7.07 -4.31 -8.56
CA SER A 25 8.22 -5.21 -8.79
C SER A 25 8.27 -6.40 -7.84
N VAL A 26 7.65 -6.28 -6.67
CA VAL A 26 7.72 -7.30 -5.62
C VAL A 26 6.43 -8.10 -5.49
N LEU A 27 5.28 -7.44 -5.65
CA LEU A 27 3.96 -8.01 -5.38
C LEU A 27 3.19 -8.27 -6.66
N LYS A 28 2.33 -9.29 -6.61
CA LYS A 28 1.33 -9.53 -7.65
C LYS A 28 0.26 -8.45 -7.59
N ASP A 29 -0.46 -8.24 -8.70
CA ASP A 29 -1.50 -7.20 -8.78
C ASP A 29 -2.49 -7.25 -7.62
N ARG A 30 -2.98 -8.43 -7.31
CA ARG A 30 -3.96 -8.61 -6.23
C ARG A 30 -3.37 -8.25 -4.87
N GLU A 31 -2.16 -8.71 -4.59
CA GLU A 31 -1.47 -8.41 -3.34
C GLU A 31 -1.22 -6.91 -3.20
N ARG A 32 -0.79 -6.28 -4.29
CA ARG A 32 -0.54 -4.85 -4.31
C ARG A 32 -1.80 -4.04 -4.06
N LYS A 33 -2.90 -4.39 -4.74
CA LYS A 33 -4.18 -3.70 -4.55
C LYS A 33 -4.68 -3.82 -3.13
N ILE A 34 -4.63 -5.02 -2.57
CA ILE A 34 -5.07 -5.27 -1.20
C ILE A 34 -4.21 -4.47 -0.21
N LEU A 35 -2.90 -4.48 -0.39
CA LEU A 35 -2.00 -3.72 0.46
C LEU A 35 -2.29 -2.22 0.37
N CYS A 36 -2.49 -1.70 -0.83
CA CYS A 36 -2.82 -0.30 -1.03
C CYS A 36 -4.11 0.10 -0.32
N TYR A 37 -5.13 -0.73 -0.39
CA TYR A 37 -6.39 -0.47 0.31
C TYR A 37 -6.24 -0.56 1.83
N CYS A 38 -5.42 -1.47 2.32
CA CYS A 38 -5.20 -1.61 3.75
C CYS A 38 -4.53 -0.38 4.38
N TYR A 39 -3.66 0.26 3.65
CA TYR A 39 -2.86 1.39 4.16
C TYR A 39 -3.21 2.73 3.54
N GLY A 40 -4.18 2.76 2.64
CA GLY A 40 -4.57 4.00 1.98
C GLY A 40 -3.51 4.56 1.05
N ILE A 41 -2.78 3.71 0.34
CA ILE A 41 -1.73 4.12 -0.59
C ILE A 41 -2.37 4.49 -1.94
N GLY A 42 -2.45 5.79 -2.22
CA GLY A 42 -3.07 6.30 -3.44
C GLY A 42 -4.59 6.21 -3.46
N CYS A 43 -5.21 5.87 -2.34
CA CYS A 43 -6.67 5.76 -2.21
C CYS A 43 -7.05 5.89 -0.75
N HIS A 44 -8.36 5.89 -0.45
CA HIS A 44 -8.82 5.86 0.93
C HIS A 44 -8.58 4.49 1.55
N GLU A 45 -8.15 4.49 2.80
CA GLU A 45 -7.99 3.26 3.57
C GLU A 45 -9.33 2.55 3.71
N LYS A 46 -9.32 1.22 3.55
CA LYS A 46 -10.50 0.38 3.67
C LYS A 46 -10.31 -0.67 4.76
N GLY A 47 -11.40 -1.06 5.41
CA GLY A 47 -11.38 -2.14 6.39
C GLY A 47 -11.25 -3.51 5.72
N LEU A 48 -10.83 -4.50 6.49
CA LEU A 48 -10.62 -5.86 5.98
C LEU A 48 -11.90 -6.48 5.40
N GLU A 49 -13.05 -6.21 6.01
CA GLU A 49 -14.33 -6.72 5.52
C GLU A 49 -14.71 -6.08 4.19
N GLU A 50 -14.49 -4.79 4.05
CA GLU A 50 -14.78 -4.07 2.82
C GLU A 50 -13.91 -4.58 1.68
N ILE A 51 -12.62 -4.76 1.94
CA ILE A 51 -11.68 -5.31 0.96
C ILE A 51 -12.09 -6.74 0.59
N GLY A 52 -12.46 -7.54 1.58
CA GLY A 52 -12.91 -8.90 1.35
C GLY A 52 -14.13 -8.96 0.44
N SER A 53 -15.11 -8.09 0.66
CA SER A 53 -16.29 -8.00 -0.20
C SER A 53 -15.92 -7.67 -1.64
N GLU A 54 -14.99 -6.75 -1.83
CA GLU A 54 -14.58 -6.32 -3.16
C GLU A 54 -13.85 -7.41 -3.93
N PHE A 55 -13.01 -8.19 -3.24
CA PHE A 55 -12.22 -9.26 -3.85
C PHE A 55 -12.83 -10.66 -3.70
N ASN A 56 -14.01 -10.74 -3.12
CA ASN A 56 -14.69 -12.01 -2.88
C ASN A 56 -13.87 -12.94 -1.98
N LEU A 57 -13.33 -12.37 -0.92
CA LEU A 57 -12.48 -13.04 0.06
C LEU A 57 -13.04 -12.85 1.47
N THR A 58 -12.66 -13.74 2.38
CA THR A 58 -12.95 -13.57 3.79
C THR A 58 -12.04 -12.50 4.37
N ARG A 59 -12.45 -11.90 5.48
CA ARG A 59 -11.67 -10.95 6.25
C ARG A 59 -10.30 -11.54 6.64
N GLU A 60 -10.30 -12.77 7.10
CA GLU A 60 -9.07 -13.47 7.52
C GLU A 60 -8.13 -13.67 6.34
N ARG A 61 -8.66 -14.01 5.16
CA ARG A 61 -7.83 -14.17 3.96
C ARG A 61 -7.17 -12.86 3.54
N VAL A 62 -7.92 -11.76 3.63
CA VAL A 62 -7.37 -10.43 3.34
C VAL A 62 -6.22 -10.11 4.31
N ARG A 63 -6.40 -10.40 5.58
CA ARG A 63 -5.37 -10.19 6.59
C ARG A 63 -4.11 -11.01 6.27
N GLN A 64 -4.28 -12.27 5.89
CA GLN A 64 -3.16 -13.14 5.51
C GLN A 64 -2.41 -12.60 4.30
N ILE A 65 -3.14 -12.14 3.29
CA ILE A 65 -2.53 -11.57 2.08
C ILE A 65 -1.72 -10.31 2.44
N ARG A 66 -2.28 -9.46 3.29
CA ARG A 66 -1.58 -8.26 3.77
C ARG A 66 -0.26 -8.64 4.45
N GLU A 67 -0.30 -9.59 5.37
CA GLU A 67 0.90 -10.02 6.09
C GLU A 67 1.96 -10.64 5.16
N LYS A 68 1.53 -11.48 4.23
CA LYS A 68 2.44 -12.09 3.25
C LYS A 68 3.08 -11.02 2.37
N SER A 69 2.31 -10.00 1.98
CA SER A 69 2.83 -8.90 1.17
C SER A 69 3.91 -8.13 1.93
N ILE A 70 3.68 -7.85 3.20
CA ILE A 70 4.67 -7.18 4.06
C ILE A 70 5.94 -8.01 4.17
N ILE A 71 5.80 -9.32 4.35
CA ILE A 71 6.96 -10.21 4.44
C ILE A 71 7.77 -10.20 3.14
N LYS A 72 7.10 -10.24 2.00
CA LYS A 72 7.77 -10.16 0.69
C LYS A 72 8.56 -8.85 0.54
N LEU A 73 7.98 -7.74 0.96
CA LEU A 73 8.65 -6.44 0.91
C LEU A 73 9.87 -6.42 1.84
N ARG A 74 9.71 -6.96 3.04
CA ARG A 74 10.80 -7.04 4.00
C ARG A 74 11.95 -7.89 3.47
N ASP A 75 11.64 -9.06 2.93
CA ASP A 75 12.64 -10.00 2.42
C ASP A 75 13.37 -9.45 1.18
N SER A 76 12.69 -8.61 0.39
CA SER A 76 13.30 -7.96 -0.77
C SER A 76 14.09 -6.70 -0.40
N GLY A 77 14.07 -6.31 0.88
CA GLY A 77 14.74 -5.10 1.36
C GLY A 77 14.01 -3.81 1.03
N LYS A 78 12.75 -3.89 0.58
CA LYS A 78 11.99 -2.72 0.12
C LYS A 78 11.00 -2.17 1.15
N ILE A 79 10.94 -2.78 2.33
CA ILE A 79 9.98 -2.37 3.37
C ILE A 79 10.17 -0.92 3.83
N LYS A 80 11.40 -0.43 3.80
CA LYS A 80 11.72 0.93 4.25
C LYS A 80 11.00 1.99 3.41
N ILE A 81 10.80 1.74 2.12
CA ILE A 81 10.12 2.68 1.23
C ILE A 81 8.66 2.81 1.65
N LEU A 82 8.01 1.68 1.95
CA LEU A 82 6.64 1.70 2.44
C LEU A 82 6.53 2.43 3.78
N MET A 83 7.42 2.13 4.72
CA MET A 83 7.40 2.77 6.03
C MET A 83 7.62 4.27 5.94
N LYS A 84 8.50 4.70 5.04
CA LYS A 84 8.77 6.12 4.80
C LYS A 84 7.53 6.84 4.24
N TYR A 85 6.80 6.19 3.35
CA TYR A 85 5.56 6.72 2.78
C TYR A 85 4.47 6.86 3.85
N LEU A 86 4.36 5.87 4.72
CA LEU A 86 3.34 5.87 5.78
C LEU A 86 3.66 6.84 6.93
N GLY A 87 4.85 7.32 6.99
CA GLY A 87 5.27 8.29 7.96
C GLY A 87 5.88 7.76 9.19
#